data_96370ed456e5348b39d0bb37336af34c
#
_entry.id   96370ed456e5348b39d0bb37336af34c
#
_cell.length_a   1.000
_cell.length_b   1.000
_cell.length_c   1.000
_cell.angle_alpha   90.00
_cell.angle_beta   90.00
_cell.angle_gamma   90.00
#
_symmetry.space_group_name_H-M   'P 1'
#
loop_
_entity.id
_entity.type
_entity.pdbx_description
1 polymer ?
#
loop_
_entity_poly.entity_id
_entity_poly.type
_entity_poly.pdbx_seq_one_letter_code
_entity_poly.pdbx_strand_id
1 'polypeptide(L)'
;MKSKSTSRYLLITFLSLFSLSCLFILLNKTFGLEPHFEKRAEKDDTTYKFRLPGIVSSYVNRLYVDPERIKTTEMLKEALSWQERVIPEVLTDFTENTNTETVTVDDVSKTYDLSKIRRTKDMVEILQDSLTFINTYRQPNETITANDIEYTAINGMLTQLDPHSIILPPKEFNEFKIGTTGKFGGLGMVVGLRDGILTVISPIEGTPAARAGMKAGDKIIEIDGESTINMNLTESVGKLRGDPGTEVSLSVLTEKAVQSKTISLKREIIAIPTVESASLDNGLDYIKIRNFQDDTSQCLNEHLKRLKTSN
;
A
#
# COMPACT_ATOMS: atom_id res chain seq x y z
N MET A 1 -18.95 -39.64 19.80
CA MET A 1 -17.57 -39.21 20.12
C MET A 1 -16.79 -39.01 18.83
N LYS A 2 -16.94 -37.88 18.15
CA LYS A 2 -16.06 -37.41 17.06
C LYS A 2 -16.37 -35.94 16.82
N SER A 3 -15.85 -35.02 17.66
CA SER A 3 -15.99 -33.58 17.43
C SER A 3 -14.89 -32.73 18.12
N LYS A 4 -13.75 -33.32 18.47
CA LYS A 4 -12.67 -32.59 19.13
C LYS A 4 -11.42 -32.38 18.25
N SER A 5 -11.38 -32.96 17.03
CA SER A 5 -10.19 -32.87 16.16
C SER A 5 -10.18 -31.62 15.27
N THR A 6 -11.31 -31.26 14.69
CA THR A 6 -11.41 -30.11 13.75
C THR A 6 -11.19 -28.76 14.40
N SER A 7 -11.55 -28.59 15.68
CA SER A 7 -11.34 -27.31 16.39
C SER A 7 -9.86 -27.03 16.72
N ARG A 8 -9.04 -28.06 16.88
CA ARG A 8 -7.61 -27.92 17.17
C ARG A 8 -6.82 -27.51 15.92
N TYR A 9 -7.18 -28.00 14.74
CA TYR A 9 -6.52 -27.61 13.49
C TYR A 9 -6.87 -26.16 13.08
N LEU A 10 -8.11 -25.73 13.30
CA LEU A 10 -8.50 -24.35 13.06
C LEU A 10 -7.78 -23.35 14.00
N LEU A 11 -7.54 -23.73 15.26
CA LEU A 11 -6.83 -22.88 16.22
C LEU A 11 -5.32 -22.80 15.91
N ILE A 12 -4.73 -23.89 15.42
CA ILE A 12 -3.29 -23.94 15.07
C ILE A 12 -3.03 -23.14 13.80
N THR A 13 -3.93 -23.17 12.80
CA THR A 13 -3.80 -22.35 11.60
C THR A 13 -4.01 -20.85 11.87
N PHE A 14 -4.91 -20.49 12.81
CA PHE A 14 -5.10 -19.09 13.21
C PHE A 14 -3.92 -18.55 14.03
N LEU A 15 -3.31 -19.36 14.91
CA LEU A 15 -2.11 -18.96 15.64
C LEU A 15 -0.86 -18.86 14.74
N SER A 16 -0.74 -19.67 13.69
CA SER A 16 0.40 -19.58 12.76
C SER A 16 0.34 -18.34 11.88
N LEU A 17 -0.84 -17.93 11.42
CA LEU A 17 -1.05 -16.70 10.66
C LEU A 17 -0.78 -15.43 11.51
N PHE A 18 -1.13 -15.46 12.80
CA PHE A 18 -0.87 -14.35 13.71
C PHE A 18 0.61 -14.25 14.11
N SER A 19 1.33 -15.38 14.21
CA SER A 19 2.75 -15.39 14.56
C SER A 19 3.64 -14.87 13.42
N LEU A 20 3.25 -15.04 12.15
CA LEU A 20 4.04 -14.59 11.01
C LEU A 20 3.99 -13.06 10.86
N SER A 21 2.84 -12.43 11.10
CA SER A 21 2.74 -10.96 11.09
C SER A 21 3.47 -10.32 12.28
N CYS A 22 3.42 -10.94 13.47
CA CYS A 22 4.19 -10.50 14.64
C CYS A 22 5.70 -10.71 14.47
N LEU A 23 6.13 -11.77 13.79
CA LEU A 23 7.55 -12.03 13.53
C LEU A 23 8.15 -11.02 12.55
N PHE A 24 7.38 -10.56 11.55
CA PHE A 24 7.82 -9.52 10.62
C PHE A 24 7.98 -8.16 11.32
N ILE A 25 7.08 -7.84 12.25
CA ILE A 25 7.14 -6.60 13.06
C ILE A 25 8.29 -6.66 14.10
N LEU A 26 8.55 -7.83 14.68
CA LEU A 26 9.65 -8.03 15.63
C LEU A 26 11.03 -8.04 14.95
N LEU A 27 11.16 -8.58 13.75
CA LEU A 27 12.40 -8.56 12.97
C LEU A 27 12.78 -7.15 12.53
N ASN A 28 11.82 -6.30 12.18
CA ASN A 28 12.09 -4.88 11.90
C ASN A 28 12.59 -4.10 13.13
N LYS A 29 12.16 -4.47 14.34
CA LYS A 29 12.64 -3.82 15.59
C LYS A 29 14.01 -4.28 16.04
N THR A 30 14.40 -5.52 15.75
CA THR A 30 15.67 -6.10 16.23
C THR A 30 16.85 -5.92 15.29
N PHE A 31 16.63 -5.73 13.99
CA PHE A 31 17.71 -5.64 13.02
C PHE A 31 17.96 -4.26 12.41
N GLY A 32 17.17 -3.23 12.77
CA GLY A 32 17.42 -1.86 12.33
C GLY A 32 17.51 -1.69 10.79
N LEU A 33 16.92 -2.60 10.04
CA LEU A 33 16.85 -2.56 8.59
C LEU A 33 15.63 -1.70 8.17
N GLU A 34 15.69 -0.41 8.49
CA GLU A 34 14.94 0.55 7.71
C GLU A 34 15.64 0.65 6.34
N PRO A 35 15.02 0.22 5.24
CA PRO A 35 15.57 0.54 3.94
C PRO A 35 15.46 2.05 3.77
N HIS A 36 16.57 2.75 3.82
CA HIS A 36 16.68 4.12 3.35
C HIS A 36 16.42 4.14 1.85
N PHE A 37 15.16 4.25 1.47
CA PHE A 37 14.77 4.62 0.12
C PHE A 37 14.93 6.13 0.00
N GLU A 38 16.14 6.59 -0.36
CA GLU A 38 16.32 7.95 -0.85
C GLU A 38 15.34 8.20 -2.00
N LYS A 39 14.58 9.29 -1.91
CA LYS A 39 13.89 9.90 -3.06
C LYS A 39 14.92 10.19 -4.14
N ARG A 40 15.13 9.23 -5.03
CA ARG A 40 15.94 9.46 -6.23
C ARG A 40 15.01 10.03 -7.29
N ALA A 41 15.31 11.26 -7.71
CA ALA A 41 14.71 11.91 -8.87
C ALA A 41 14.71 10.95 -10.07
N GLU A 42 13.63 10.96 -10.84
CA GLU A 42 13.48 10.32 -12.14
C GLU A 42 14.71 10.57 -13.00
N LYS A 43 15.55 9.58 -13.09
CA LYS A 43 16.72 9.57 -13.96
C LYS A 43 16.55 8.42 -14.92
N ASP A 44 16.50 8.75 -16.19
CA ASP A 44 16.56 7.89 -17.38
C ASP A 44 16.26 6.40 -17.11
N ASP A 45 15.04 6.02 -17.39
CA ASP A 45 14.44 4.70 -17.08
C ASP A 45 15.23 3.52 -17.72
N THR A 46 16.02 3.79 -18.74
CA THR A 46 16.85 2.80 -19.44
C THR A 46 18.05 2.30 -18.62
N THR A 47 18.45 3.02 -17.56
CA THR A 47 19.54 2.62 -16.66
C THR A 47 19.05 1.93 -15.37
N TYR A 48 17.75 1.70 -15.24
CA TYR A 48 17.17 1.05 -14.07
C TYR A 48 17.69 -0.38 -13.89
N LYS A 49 18.08 -0.71 -12.66
CA LYS A 49 18.57 -2.04 -12.31
C LYS A 49 17.52 -2.77 -11.48
N PHE A 50 16.95 -3.79 -12.04
CA PHE A 50 15.98 -4.69 -11.41
C PHE A 50 16.64 -5.52 -10.30
N ARG A 51 16.58 -5.04 -9.05
CA ARG A 51 17.27 -5.68 -7.89
C ARG A 51 16.32 -6.45 -6.99
N LEU A 52 15.06 -6.06 -6.95
CA LEU A 52 14.07 -6.66 -6.06
C LEU A 52 13.85 -8.17 -6.32
N PRO A 53 13.87 -8.69 -7.57
CA PRO A 53 13.76 -10.14 -7.80
C PRO A 53 14.75 -10.97 -6.99
N GLY A 54 16.02 -10.56 -6.93
CA GLY A 54 17.04 -11.23 -6.13
C GLY A 54 16.80 -11.12 -4.62
N ILE A 55 16.41 -9.94 -4.17
CA ILE A 55 16.13 -9.69 -2.76
C ILE A 55 14.93 -10.52 -2.30
N VAL A 56 13.80 -10.42 -3.01
CA VAL A 56 12.56 -11.12 -2.67
C VAL A 56 12.74 -12.64 -2.74
N SER A 57 13.39 -13.16 -3.79
CA SER A 57 13.69 -14.58 -3.91
C SER A 57 14.55 -15.10 -2.76
N SER A 58 15.49 -14.28 -2.25
CA SER A 58 16.27 -14.63 -1.06
C SER A 58 15.42 -14.74 0.19
N TYR A 59 14.44 -13.84 0.37
CA TYR A 59 13.49 -13.91 1.48
C TYR A 59 12.57 -15.14 1.35
N VAL A 60 12.02 -15.40 0.17
CA VAL A 60 11.17 -16.56 -0.13
C VAL A 60 11.92 -17.85 0.23
N ASN A 61 13.15 -18.04 -0.27
CA ASN A 61 13.92 -19.25 0.02
C ASN A 61 14.22 -19.48 1.50
N ARG A 62 14.33 -18.44 2.30
CA ARG A 62 14.69 -18.55 3.71
C ARG A 62 13.51 -18.61 4.66
N LEU A 63 12.40 -17.97 4.31
CA LEU A 63 11.32 -17.66 5.25
C LEU A 63 9.97 -18.23 4.82
N TYR A 64 9.81 -18.65 3.56
CA TYR A 64 8.52 -19.17 3.14
C TYR A 64 8.23 -20.51 3.82
N VAL A 65 7.01 -20.66 4.31
CA VAL A 65 6.61 -21.77 5.22
C VAL A 65 6.58 -23.14 4.54
N ASP A 66 6.34 -23.16 3.23
CA ASP A 66 6.19 -24.38 2.43
C ASP A 66 7.18 -24.41 1.24
N PRO A 67 8.41 -24.91 1.43
CA PRO A 67 9.43 -24.91 0.39
C PRO A 67 9.05 -25.67 -0.87
N GLU A 68 8.10 -26.63 -0.80
CA GLU A 68 7.67 -27.44 -1.94
C GLU A 68 6.88 -26.62 -2.97
N ARG A 69 6.35 -25.48 -2.56
CA ARG A 69 5.69 -24.52 -3.46
C ARG A 69 6.66 -23.63 -4.24
N ILE A 70 7.94 -23.62 -3.88
CA ILE A 70 8.96 -22.81 -4.58
C ILE A 70 9.32 -23.52 -5.89
N LYS A 71 8.49 -23.32 -6.91
CA LYS A 71 8.67 -23.87 -8.26
C LYS A 71 9.23 -22.78 -9.18
N THR A 72 10.55 -22.69 -9.25
CA THR A 72 11.25 -21.58 -9.90
C THR A 72 10.85 -21.34 -11.35
N THR A 73 10.63 -22.39 -12.14
CA THR A 73 10.18 -22.26 -13.53
C THR A 73 8.78 -21.67 -13.62
N GLU A 74 7.83 -22.16 -12.81
CA GLU A 74 6.46 -21.65 -12.80
C GLU A 74 6.40 -20.21 -12.24
N MET A 75 7.21 -19.92 -11.23
CA MET A 75 7.35 -18.57 -10.71
C MET A 75 7.84 -17.57 -11.77
N LEU A 76 8.80 -17.99 -12.62
CA LEU A 76 9.27 -17.16 -13.73
C LEU A 76 8.19 -16.92 -14.78
N LYS A 77 7.49 -17.99 -15.19
CA LYS A 77 6.40 -17.89 -16.18
C LYS A 77 5.32 -16.91 -15.72
N GLU A 78 4.86 -17.02 -14.48
CA GLU A 78 3.86 -16.08 -13.94
C GLU A 78 4.40 -14.65 -13.83
N ALA A 79 5.67 -14.48 -13.43
CA ALA A 79 6.29 -13.16 -13.40
C ALA A 79 6.26 -12.48 -14.77
N LEU A 80 6.51 -13.23 -15.83
CA LEU A 80 6.50 -12.72 -17.21
C LEU A 80 5.08 -12.53 -17.75
N SER A 81 4.18 -13.49 -17.54
CA SER A 81 2.76 -13.39 -17.92
C SER A 81 2.07 -12.16 -17.29
N TRP A 82 2.47 -11.76 -16.08
CA TRP A 82 1.89 -10.58 -15.47
C TRP A 82 2.29 -9.28 -16.18
N GLN A 83 3.40 -9.25 -16.94
CA GLN A 83 3.78 -8.08 -17.71
C GLN A 83 2.77 -7.76 -18.81
N GLU A 84 2.19 -8.78 -19.46
CA GLU A 84 1.14 -8.59 -20.48
C GLU A 84 -0.09 -7.84 -19.98
N ARG A 85 -0.38 -7.97 -18.68
CA ARG A 85 -1.55 -7.32 -18.05
C ARG A 85 -1.37 -5.83 -17.84
N VAL A 86 -0.11 -5.38 -17.80
CA VAL A 86 0.27 -4.00 -17.45
C VAL A 86 0.83 -3.26 -18.66
N ILE A 87 1.56 -3.97 -19.52
CA ILE A 87 2.24 -3.40 -20.67
C ILE A 87 1.61 -3.99 -21.96
N PRO A 88 0.75 -3.25 -22.66
CA PRO A 88 -0.02 -3.78 -23.78
C PRO A 88 0.81 -4.32 -24.96
N GLU A 89 2.03 -3.80 -25.13
CA GLU A 89 2.95 -4.22 -26.18
C GLU A 89 3.78 -5.47 -25.83
N VAL A 90 3.62 -6.02 -24.63
CA VAL A 90 4.34 -7.22 -24.19
C VAL A 90 3.46 -8.45 -24.42
N LEU A 91 4.04 -9.47 -25.04
CA LEU A 91 3.47 -10.81 -25.17
C LEU A 91 4.47 -11.83 -24.67
N THR A 92 3.98 -12.87 -24.00
CA THR A 92 4.80 -14.01 -23.55
C THR A 92 4.23 -15.31 -24.09
N ASP A 93 5.09 -16.19 -24.61
CA ASP A 93 4.70 -17.49 -25.17
C ASP A 93 5.61 -18.61 -24.68
N PHE A 94 4.99 -19.54 -23.95
CA PHE A 94 5.68 -20.72 -23.45
C PHE A 94 5.53 -21.89 -24.42
N THR A 95 6.64 -22.37 -24.94
CA THR A 95 6.68 -23.54 -25.82
C THR A 95 7.09 -24.79 -25.02
N GLU A 96 6.13 -25.67 -24.75
CA GLU A 96 6.31 -26.86 -23.91
C GLU A 96 7.38 -27.82 -24.46
N ASN A 97 7.36 -28.09 -25.76
CA ASN A 97 8.26 -29.05 -26.40
C ASN A 97 9.75 -28.69 -26.26
N THR A 98 10.09 -27.43 -26.26
CA THR A 98 11.46 -26.92 -26.12
C THR A 98 11.77 -26.41 -24.70
N ASN A 99 10.76 -26.34 -23.84
CA ASN A 99 10.83 -25.71 -22.52
C ASN A 99 11.44 -24.31 -22.58
N THR A 100 10.95 -23.52 -23.53
CA THR A 100 11.39 -22.13 -23.75
C THR A 100 10.27 -21.13 -23.52
N GLU A 101 10.62 -19.95 -23.01
CA GLU A 101 9.73 -18.79 -22.89
C GLU A 101 10.21 -17.71 -23.85
N THR A 102 9.32 -17.23 -24.70
CA THR A 102 9.61 -16.12 -25.62
C THR A 102 8.88 -14.86 -25.15
N VAL A 103 9.64 -13.83 -24.86
CA VAL A 103 9.11 -12.48 -24.53
C VAL A 103 9.23 -11.64 -25.80
N THR A 104 8.10 -11.07 -26.22
CA THR A 104 8.00 -10.16 -27.38
C THR A 104 7.55 -8.80 -26.89
N VAL A 105 8.21 -7.75 -27.34
CA VAL A 105 7.86 -6.35 -27.10
C VAL A 105 7.76 -5.68 -28.47
N ASP A 106 6.57 -5.26 -28.87
CA ASP A 106 6.27 -4.85 -30.24
C ASP A 106 6.76 -5.92 -31.26
N ASP A 107 7.76 -5.56 -32.07
CA ASP A 107 8.33 -6.41 -33.12
C ASP A 107 9.63 -7.15 -32.71
N VAL A 108 10.08 -6.98 -31.47
CA VAL A 108 11.35 -7.55 -30.98
C VAL A 108 11.08 -8.68 -30.00
N SER A 109 11.66 -9.84 -30.28
CA SER A 109 11.49 -11.04 -29.44
C SER A 109 12.80 -11.53 -28.85
N LYS A 110 12.73 -12.07 -27.65
CA LYS A 110 13.85 -12.75 -26.97
C LYS A 110 13.39 -14.05 -26.34
N THR A 111 14.06 -15.15 -26.63
CA THR A 111 13.71 -16.48 -26.15
C THR A 111 14.67 -16.91 -25.04
N TYR A 112 14.11 -17.46 -23.98
CA TYR A 112 14.80 -17.96 -22.78
C TYR A 112 14.62 -19.47 -22.66
N ASP A 113 15.71 -20.20 -22.47
CA ASP A 113 15.73 -21.64 -22.26
C ASP A 113 15.53 -21.94 -20.77
N LEU A 114 14.32 -22.34 -20.38
CA LEU A 114 13.95 -22.63 -19.01
C LEU A 114 14.52 -23.94 -18.47
N SER A 115 15.02 -24.83 -19.35
CA SER A 115 15.67 -26.08 -18.95
C SER A 115 16.96 -25.84 -18.14
N LYS A 116 17.52 -24.65 -18.24
CA LYS A 116 18.72 -24.22 -17.52
C LYS A 116 18.44 -23.79 -16.08
N ILE A 117 17.17 -23.58 -15.69
CA ILE A 117 16.80 -23.20 -14.33
C ILE A 117 16.93 -24.40 -13.42
N ARG A 118 17.93 -24.40 -12.56
CA ARG A 118 18.17 -25.42 -11.55
C ARG A 118 18.06 -24.89 -10.13
N ARG A 119 18.22 -23.60 -9.96
CA ARG A 119 18.21 -22.90 -8.66
C ARG A 119 17.48 -21.58 -8.81
N THR A 120 17.01 -21.04 -7.71
CA THR A 120 16.37 -19.72 -7.67
C THR A 120 17.23 -18.61 -8.27
N LYS A 121 18.58 -18.71 -8.13
CA LYS A 121 19.50 -17.74 -8.73
C LYS A 121 19.39 -17.75 -10.27
N ASP A 122 19.29 -18.92 -10.88
CA ASP A 122 19.21 -19.05 -12.34
C ASP A 122 17.89 -18.40 -12.85
N MET A 123 16.78 -18.60 -12.12
CA MET A 123 15.51 -17.92 -12.38
C MET A 123 15.62 -16.39 -12.26
N VAL A 124 16.27 -15.91 -11.20
CA VAL A 124 16.45 -14.46 -10.96
C VAL A 124 17.25 -13.82 -12.09
N GLU A 125 18.31 -14.45 -12.57
CA GLU A 125 19.13 -13.94 -13.66
C GLU A 125 18.31 -13.81 -14.96
N ILE A 126 17.49 -14.82 -15.30
CA ILE A 126 16.60 -14.77 -16.46
C ILE A 126 15.54 -13.67 -16.27
N LEU A 127 14.91 -13.59 -15.10
CA LEU A 127 13.90 -12.58 -14.82
C LEU A 127 14.46 -11.15 -14.93
N GLN A 128 15.63 -10.89 -14.34
CA GLN A 128 16.27 -9.57 -14.43
C GLN A 128 16.62 -9.19 -15.87
N ASP A 129 17.10 -10.14 -16.65
CA ASP A 129 17.41 -9.93 -18.05
C ASP A 129 16.14 -9.69 -18.88
N SER A 130 15.06 -10.45 -18.63
CA SER A 130 13.76 -10.25 -19.28
C SER A 130 13.16 -8.86 -18.98
N LEU A 131 13.18 -8.44 -17.70
CA LEU A 131 12.69 -7.12 -17.32
C LEU A 131 13.53 -5.99 -17.92
N THR A 132 14.84 -6.19 -18.03
CA THR A 132 15.73 -5.25 -18.72
C THR A 132 15.40 -5.18 -20.22
N PHE A 133 15.15 -6.32 -20.85
CA PHE A 133 14.71 -6.40 -22.24
C PHE A 133 13.38 -5.66 -22.43
N ILE A 134 12.36 -5.95 -21.63
CA ILE A 134 11.06 -5.26 -21.67
C ILE A 134 11.24 -3.77 -21.51
N ASN A 135 11.98 -3.32 -20.49
CA ASN A 135 12.17 -1.89 -20.22
C ASN A 135 12.96 -1.17 -21.31
N THR A 136 13.80 -1.88 -22.07
CA THR A 136 14.59 -1.31 -23.16
C THR A 136 13.75 -1.09 -24.43
N TYR A 137 12.85 -2.01 -24.73
CA TYR A 137 12.12 -2.03 -26.00
C TYR A 137 10.68 -1.54 -25.91
N ARG A 138 10.10 -1.42 -24.68
CA ARG A 138 8.76 -0.84 -24.51
C ARG A 138 8.72 0.63 -24.91
N GLN A 139 7.55 1.08 -25.34
CA GLN A 139 7.34 2.50 -25.59
C GLN A 139 7.43 3.30 -24.29
N PRO A 140 8.06 4.50 -24.30
CA PRO A 140 8.05 5.38 -23.15
C PRO A 140 6.61 5.71 -22.74
N ASN A 141 6.29 5.47 -21.48
CA ASN A 141 4.96 5.70 -20.91
C ASN A 141 5.10 6.40 -19.56
N GLU A 142 4.50 7.59 -19.42
CA GLU A 142 4.56 8.38 -18.20
C GLU A 142 3.82 7.70 -17.02
N THR A 143 2.89 6.78 -17.32
CA THR A 143 2.08 6.09 -16.30
C THR A 143 2.68 4.77 -15.82
N ILE A 144 3.61 4.16 -16.57
CA ILE A 144 4.23 2.87 -16.24
C ILE A 144 5.74 3.06 -16.12
N THR A 145 6.25 3.01 -14.92
CA THR A 145 7.68 3.17 -14.62
C THR A 145 8.39 1.81 -14.60
N ALA A 146 9.73 1.78 -14.68
CA ALA A 146 10.52 0.57 -14.48
C ALA A 146 10.27 -0.08 -13.10
N ASN A 147 9.94 0.74 -12.11
CA ASN A 147 9.58 0.27 -10.77
C ASN A 147 8.25 -0.52 -10.81
N ASP A 148 7.26 -0.05 -11.55
CA ASP A 148 5.97 -0.75 -11.68
C ASP A 148 6.15 -2.11 -12.39
N ILE A 149 7.00 -2.16 -13.40
CA ILE A 149 7.40 -3.40 -14.09
C ILE A 149 8.01 -4.39 -13.09
N GLU A 150 8.92 -3.94 -12.23
CA GLU A 150 9.59 -4.77 -11.23
C GLU A 150 8.60 -5.32 -10.19
N TYR A 151 7.75 -4.47 -9.61
CA TYR A 151 6.73 -4.89 -8.66
C TYR A 151 5.70 -5.85 -9.28
N THR A 152 5.27 -5.59 -10.52
CA THR A 152 4.35 -6.46 -11.25
C THR A 152 4.95 -7.86 -11.44
N ALA A 153 6.20 -7.95 -11.89
CA ALA A 153 6.88 -9.23 -12.07
C ALA A 153 6.98 -10.02 -10.76
N ILE A 154 7.36 -9.34 -9.68
CA ILE A 154 7.51 -9.99 -8.38
C ILE A 154 6.16 -10.46 -7.85
N ASN A 155 5.11 -9.66 -7.96
CA ASN A 155 3.78 -10.08 -7.55
C ASN A 155 3.29 -11.27 -8.38
N GLY A 156 3.51 -11.29 -9.69
CA GLY A 156 3.26 -12.47 -10.53
C GLY A 156 4.01 -13.70 -10.04
N MET A 157 5.31 -13.58 -9.78
CA MET A 157 6.14 -14.64 -9.22
C MET A 157 5.58 -15.18 -7.89
N LEU A 158 5.13 -14.30 -7.00
CA LEU A 158 4.66 -14.66 -5.66
C LEU A 158 3.29 -15.37 -5.67
N THR A 159 2.45 -15.17 -6.70
CA THR A 159 1.16 -15.87 -6.82
C THR A 159 1.29 -17.40 -6.89
N GLN A 160 2.44 -17.90 -7.35
CA GLN A 160 2.73 -19.34 -7.35
C GLN A 160 2.93 -19.92 -5.94
N LEU A 161 3.24 -19.10 -4.96
CA LEU A 161 3.39 -19.54 -3.58
C LEU A 161 2.02 -19.67 -2.90
N ASP A 162 1.26 -18.59 -2.88
CA ASP A 162 -0.09 -18.50 -2.35
C ASP A 162 -0.76 -17.16 -2.75
N PRO A 163 -2.11 -17.04 -2.62
CA PRO A 163 -2.81 -15.84 -3.03
C PRO A 163 -2.62 -14.62 -2.11
N HIS A 164 -1.88 -14.75 -1.02
CA HIS A 164 -1.67 -13.70 -0.03
C HIS A 164 -0.23 -13.19 0.02
N SER A 165 0.69 -13.89 -0.63
CA SER A 165 2.08 -13.44 -0.76
C SER A 165 2.17 -12.32 -1.78
N ILE A 166 2.41 -11.10 -1.32
CA ILE A 166 2.52 -9.90 -2.15
C ILE A 166 3.68 -9.01 -1.69
N ILE A 167 4.19 -8.21 -2.61
CA ILE A 167 5.06 -7.07 -2.31
C ILE A 167 4.32 -5.78 -2.64
N LEU A 168 4.37 -4.82 -1.74
CA LEU A 168 3.72 -3.52 -1.91
C LEU A 168 4.78 -2.44 -2.17
N PRO A 169 4.58 -1.57 -3.17
CA PRO A 169 5.32 -0.33 -3.30
C PRO A 169 5.22 0.50 -2.02
N PRO A 170 6.20 1.36 -1.72
CA PRO A 170 6.22 2.14 -0.47
C PRO A 170 4.94 2.94 -0.20
N LYS A 171 4.34 3.50 -1.26
CA LYS A 171 3.08 4.25 -1.16
C LYS A 171 1.93 3.34 -0.73
N GLU A 172 1.76 2.19 -1.39
CA GLU A 172 0.70 1.22 -1.08
C GLU A 172 0.92 0.59 0.29
N PHE A 173 2.17 0.31 0.67
CA PHE A 173 2.51 -0.17 2.00
C PHE A 173 2.14 0.85 3.09
N ASN A 174 2.35 2.14 2.86
CA ASN A 174 1.93 3.18 3.79
C ASN A 174 0.40 3.24 3.92
N GLU A 175 -0.34 3.14 2.82
CA GLU A 175 -1.82 3.07 2.88
C GLU A 175 -2.31 1.80 3.60
N PHE A 176 -1.69 0.66 3.35
CA PHE A 176 -1.96 -0.58 4.07
C PHE A 176 -1.71 -0.43 5.58
N LYS A 177 -0.57 0.19 5.95
CA LYS A 177 -0.22 0.49 7.33
C LYS A 177 -1.24 1.41 7.99
N ILE A 178 -1.70 2.46 7.29
CA ILE A 178 -2.75 3.36 7.77
C ILE A 178 -4.04 2.59 8.00
N GLY A 179 -4.44 1.72 7.07
CA GLY A 179 -5.64 0.87 7.21
C GLY A 179 -5.57 -0.03 8.45
N THR A 180 -4.40 -0.57 8.77
CA THR A 180 -4.19 -1.47 9.91
C THR A 180 -4.07 -0.74 11.24
N THR A 181 -3.29 0.36 11.29
CA THR A 181 -3.02 1.09 12.53
C THR A 181 -4.06 2.17 12.82
N GLY A 182 -4.81 2.63 11.81
CA GLY A 182 -5.72 3.77 11.91
C GLY A 182 -5.05 5.12 12.12
N LYS A 183 -3.73 5.19 11.96
CA LYS A 183 -2.94 6.40 12.27
C LYS A 183 -2.16 6.86 11.05
N PHE A 184 -2.21 8.16 10.78
CA PHE A 184 -1.45 8.78 9.68
C PHE A 184 -1.05 10.22 10.05
N GLY A 185 0.00 10.71 9.40
CA GLY A 185 0.39 12.11 9.52
C GLY A 185 -0.47 13.00 8.61
N GLY A 186 -1.06 14.05 9.19
CA GLY A 186 -1.93 14.95 8.44
C GLY A 186 -2.52 16.08 9.27
N LEU A 187 -3.58 16.69 8.77
CA LEU A 187 -4.23 17.86 9.39
C LEU A 187 -5.49 17.51 10.16
N GLY A 188 -6.07 16.32 9.96
CA GLY A 188 -7.25 15.85 10.68
C GLY A 188 -8.55 16.53 10.21
N MET A 189 -8.86 16.38 8.94
CA MET A 189 -10.13 16.79 8.36
C MET A 189 -10.58 15.80 7.28
N VAL A 190 -11.87 15.64 7.14
CA VAL A 190 -12.49 14.93 6.02
C VAL A 190 -12.67 15.92 4.89
N VAL A 191 -12.17 15.59 3.71
CA VAL A 191 -12.29 16.44 2.51
C VAL A 191 -12.99 15.69 1.40
N GLY A 192 -13.54 16.41 0.45
CA GLY A 192 -14.17 15.87 -0.76
C GLY A 192 -14.20 16.92 -1.86
N LEU A 193 -14.51 16.51 -3.08
CA LEU A 193 -14.73 17.44 -4.18
C LEU A 193 -16.20 17.86 -4.20
N ARG A 194 -16.46 19.15 -4.18
CA ARG A 194 -17.78 19.78 -4.41
C ARG A 194 -17.65 20.77 -5.55
N ASP A 195 -18.43 20.57 -6.59
CA ASP A 195 -18.36 21.38 -7.81
C ASP A 195 -16.92 21.49 -8.38
N GLY A 196 -16.15 20.38 -8.30
CA GLY A 196 -14.77 20.32 -8.75
C GLY A 196 -13.74 21.02 -7.83
N ILE A 197 -14.18 21.54 -6.66
CA ILE A 197 -13.31 22.25 -5.73
C ILE A 197 -13.11 21.41 -4.46
N LEU A 198 -11.86 21.29 -4.02
CA LEU A 198 -11.50 20.62 -2.78
C LEU A 198 -12.17 21.34 -1.59
N THR A 199 -13.05 20.65 -0.88
CA THR A 199 -13.89 21.23 0.16
C THR A 199 -13.80 20.41 1.44
N VAL A 200 -13.70 21.09 2.58
CA VAL A 200 -13.76 20.49 3.91
C VAL A 200 -15.19 19.99 4.16
N ILE A 201 -15.35 18.71 4.38
CA ILE A 201 -16.63 18.08 4.77
C ILE A 201 -16.82 18.25 6.28
N SER A 202 -15.79 17.91 7.06
CA SER A 202 -15.75 18.14 8.50
C SER A 202 -14.32 18.11 9.04
N PRO A 203 -13.92 19.01 9.94
CA PRO A 203 -12.71 18.85 10.73
C PRO A 203 -12.93 17.75 11.79
N ILE A 204 -11.85 17.07 12.17
CA ILE A 204 -11.85 16.10 13.28
C ILE A 204 -11.48 16.86 14.55
N GLU A 205 -12.22 16.65 15.61
CA GLU A 205 -12.01 17.34 16.90
C GLU A 205 -10.60 17.08 17.46
N GLY A 206 -9.98 18.10 18.06
CA GLY A 206 -8.64 18.03 18.65
C GLY A 206 -7.47 18.02 17.65
N THR A 207 -7.73 18.12 16.34
CA THR A 207 -6.70 18.07 15.29
C THR A 207 -6.21 19.46 14.86
N PRO A 208 -5.09 19.57 14.11
CA PRO A 208 -4.61 20.85 13.60
C PRO A 208 -5.65 21.66 12.84
N ALA A 209 -6.42 21.00 11.96
CA ALA A 209 -7.47 21.69 11.18
C ALA A 209 -8.57 22.27 12.09
N ALA A 210 -9.03 21.51 13.08
CA ALA A 210 -10.04 21.97 14.03
C ALA A 210 -9.52 23.13 14.88
N ARG A 211 -8.28 23.03 15.39
CA ARG A 211 -7.65 24.12 16.19
C ARG A 211 -7.42 25.39 15.38
N ALA A 212 -7.19 25.28 14.07
CA ALA A 212 -7.09 26.43 13.17
C ALA A 212 -8.44 27.06 12.81
N GLY A 213 -9.54 26.49 13.31
CA GLY A 213 -10.90 27.01 13.10
C GLY A 213 -11.49 26.67 11.74
N MET A 214 -10.96 25.66 11.03
CA MET A 214 -11.55 25.17 9.77
C MET A 214 -12.95 24.62 10.01
N LYS A 215 -13.84 24.83 9.06
CA LYS A 215 -15.26 24.47 9.16
C LYS A 215 -15.71 23.67 7.93
N ALA A 216 -16.80 22.93 8.10
CA ALA A 216 -17.49 22.33 6.97
C ALA A 216 -17.89 23.41 5.94
N GLY A 217 -17.65 23.15 4.68
CA GLY A 217 -17.90 24.09 3.57
C GLY A 217 -16.71 24.97 3.20
N ASP A 218 -15.65 25.03 3.99
CA ASP A 218 -14.43 25.75 3.63
C ASP A 218 -13.80 25.12 2.37
N LYS A 219 -13.46 25.94 1.38
CA LYS A 219 -12.84 25.52 0.12
C LYS A 219 -11.32 25.71 0.22
N ILE A 220 -10.58 24.67 -0.05
CA ILE A 220 -9.11 24.73 -0.13
C ILE A 220 -8.76 24.95 -1.59
N ILE A 221 -8.26 26.13 -1.92
CA ILE A 221 -7.95 26.53 -3.31
C ILE A 221 -6.49 26.33 -3.68
N GLU A 222 -5.59 26.31 -2.69
CA GLU A 222 -4.18 26.02 -2.91
C GLU A 222 -3.63 25.18 -1.74
N ILE A 223 -2.65 24.32 -2.05
CA ILE A 223 -1.83 23.57 -1.10
C ILE A 223 -0.38 23.83 -1.47
N ASP A 224 0.40 24.43 -0.54
CA ASP A 224 1.80 24.82 -0.74
C ASP A 224 2.03 25.69 -2.00
N GLY A 225 1.05 26.60 -2.30
CA GLY A 225 1.07 27.49 -3.46
C GLY A 225 0.64 26.83 -4.76
N GLU A 226 0.29 25.55 -4.78
CA GLU A 226 -0.22 24.85 -5.95
C GLU A 226 -1.75 24.82 -5.93
N SER A 227 -2.38 25.20 -7.06
CA SER A 227 -3.84 25.25 -7.19
C SER A 227 -4.45 23.84 -7.09
N THR A 228 -5.53 23.72 -6.30
CA THR A 228 -6.32 22.48 -6.20
C THR A 228 -7.36 22.33 -7.33
N ILE A 229 -7.48 23.33 -8.21
CA ILE A 229 -8.39 23.26 -9.36
C ILE A 229 -7.87 22.19 -10.32
N ASN A 230 -8.75 21.26 -10.72
CA ASN A 230 -8.45 20.07 -11.53
C ASN A 230 -7.55 19.01 -10.85
N MET A 231 -7.18 19.20 -9.59
CA MET A 231 -6.50 18.19 -8.80
C MET A 231 -7.51 17.12 -8.36
N ASN A 232 -7.19 15.84 -8.57
CA ASN A 232 -8.07 14.78 -8.09
C ASN A 232 -7.98 14.63 -6.55
N LEU A 233 -9.00 13.98 -5.95
CA LEU A 233 -9.08 13.85 -4.50
C LEU A 233 -7.89 13.09 -3.90
N THR A 234 -7.43 12.03 -4.56
CA THR A 234 -6.29 11.21 -4.08
C THR A 234 -5.01 12.03 -4.03
N GLU A 235 -4.76 12.83 -5.06
CA GLU A 235 -3.61 13.73 -5.13
C GLU A 235 -3.69 14.80 -4.04
N SER A 236 -4.84 15.44 -3.89
CA SER A 236 -5.09 16.46 -2.86
C SER A 236 -4.85 15.90 -1.46
N VAL A 237 -5.40 14.72 -1.17
CA VAL A 237 -5.19 14.02 0.11
C VAL A 237 -3.71 13.67 0.32
N GLY A 238 -3.02 13.24 -0.74
CA GLY A 238 -1.58 12.96 -0.69
C GLY A 238 -0.75 14.18 -0.30
N LYS A 239 -1.11 15.40 -0.78
CA LYS A 239 -0.44 16.66 -0.42
C LYS A 239 -0.79 17.14 1.00
N LEU A 240 -2.02 16.91 1.45
CA LEU A 240 -2.46 17.25 2.81
C LEU A 240 -1.84 16.32 3.87
N ARG A 241 -1.58 15.07 3.54
CA ARG A 241 -0.85 14.10 4.38
C ARG A 241 0.66 14.37 4.31
N GLY A 242 1.40 13.79 5.22
CA GLY A 242 2.87 13.86 5.28
C GLY A 242 3.39 13.54 6.67
N ASP A 243 4.70 13.61 6.84
CA ASP A 243 5.33 13.26 8.12
C ASP A 243 4.87 14.18 9.24
N PRO A 244 4.53 13.65 10.42
CA PRO A 244 4.19 14.44 11.58
C PRO A 244 5.32 15.43 11.92
N GLY A 245 4.95 16.67 12.19
CA GLY A 245 5.89 17.76 12.48
C GLY A 245 6.25 18.62 11.27
N THR A 246 5.96 18.20 10.06
CA THR A 246 6.12 19.03 8.84
C THR A 246 4.99 20.04 8.73
N GLU A 247 5.24 21.16 8.04
CA GLU A 247 4.24 22.20 7.80
C GLU A 247 3.66 22.08 6.38
N VAL A 248 2.43 22.58 6.23
CA VAL A 248 1.75 22.75 4.96
C VAL A 248 1.00 24.06 4.96
N SER A 249 1.09 24.81 3.87
CA SER A 249 0.39 26.06 3.67
C SER A 249 -0.90 25.84 2.87
N LEU A 250 -2.02 26.31 3.36
CA LEU A 250 -3.33 26.21 2.71
C LEU A 250 -3.87 27.59 2.38
N SER A 251 -4.33 27.82 1.16
CA SER A 251 -5.17 28.95 0.80
C SER A 251 -6.64 28.54 0.92
N VAL A 252 -7.34 29.09 1.90
CA VAL A 252 -8.71 28.67 2.27
C VAL A 252 -9.70 29.79 2.00
N LEU A 253 -10.77 29.49 1.27
CA LEU A 253 -11.91 30.36 1.03
C LEU A 253 -13.10 29.85 1.84
N THR A 254 -13.48 30.61 2.89
CA THR A 254 -14.68 30.28 3.69
C THR A 254 -15.95 30.71 2.95
N GLU A 255 -17.08 30.04 3.23
CA GLU A 255 -18.34 30.22 2.52
C GLU A 255 -18.83 31.69 2.43
N LYS A 256 -18.47 32.53 3.40
CA LYS A 256 -18.89 33.94 3.48
C LYS A 256 -17.80 34.95 3.08
N ALA A 257 -16.61 34.48 2.74
CA ALA A 257 -15.49 35.34 2.42
C ALA A 257 -15.39 35.59 0.89
N VAL A 258 -15.02 36.82 0.54
CA VAL A 258 -14.74 37.20 -0.85
C VAL A 258 -13.28 36.89 -1.24
N GLN A 259 -12.40 36.79 -0.26
CA GLN A 259 -10.98 36.54 -0.45
C GLN A 259 -10.53 35.32 0.35
N SER A 260 -9.59 34.55 -0.20
CA SER A 260 -8.96 33.46 0.50
C SER A 260 -7.99 33.96 1.57
N LYS A 261 -7.83 33.15 2.61
CA LYS A 261 -6.87 33.35 3.70
C LYS A 261 -5.83 32.24 3.63
N THR A 262 -4.56 32.59 3.64
CA THR A 262 -3.48 31.62 3.79
C THR A 262 -3.28 31.26 5.26
N ILE A 263 -3.24 29.97 5.56
CA ILE A 263 -2.97 29.42 6.89
C ILE A 263 -1.88 28.37 6.78
N SER A 264 -0.88 28.43 7.67
CA SER A 264 0.13 27.36 7.79
C SER A 264 -0.28 26.43 8.94
N LEU A 265 -0.27 25.14 8.67
CA LEU A 265 -0.65 24.08 9.60
C LEU A 265 0.48 23.08 9.73
N LYS A 266 0.74 22.66 10.97
CA LYS A 266 1.70 21.59 11.25
C LYS A 266 0.98 20.24 11.25
N ARG A 267 1.50 19.27 10.49
CA ARG A 267 0.95 17.92 10.46
C ARG A 267 1.18 17.23 11.79
N GLU A 268 0.19 16.49 12.24
CA GLU A 268 0.25 15.67 13.45
C GLU A 268 -0.19 14.25 13.16
N ILE A 269 0.03 13.32 14.08
CA ILE A 269 -0.54 11.97 14.01
C ILE A 269 -2.04 12.08 14.21
N ILE A 270 -2.81 11.74 13.20
CA ILE A 270 -4.27 11.70 13.24
C ILE A 270 -4.68 10.23 13.47
N ALA A 271 -5.46 9.99 14.51
CA ALA A 271 -6.08 8.70 14.77
C ALA A 271 -7.53 8.71 14.24
N ILE A 272 -7.89 7.70 13.46
CA ILE A 272 -9.26 7.50 12.98
C ILE A 272 -10.04 6.80 14.10
N PRO A 273 -11.14 7.38 14.63
CA PRO A 273 -11.91 6.73 15.67
C PRO A 273 -12.47 5.38 15.19
N THR A 274 -12.12 4.30 15.87
CA THR A 274 -12.56 2.93 15.56
C THR A 274 -13.89 2.58 16.23
N VAL A 275 -14.21 3.24 17.33
CA VAL A 275 -15.41 2.99 18.15
C VAL A 275 -16.13 4.31 18.42
N GLU A 276 -17.44 4.25 18.35
CA GLU A 276 -18.35 5.34 18.76
C GLU A 276 -19.35 4.80 19.76
N SER A 277 -19.78 5.62 20.69
CA SER A 277 -20.85 5.27 21.63
C SER A 277 -21.75 6.46 21.93
N ALA A 278 -23.00 6.17 22.21
CA ALA A 278 -23.97 7.13 22.66
C ALA A 278 -24.91 6.47 23.69
N SER A 279 -25.32 7.24 24.70
CA SER A 279 -26.44 6.84 25.57
C SER A 279 -27.73 7.30 24.89
N LEU A 280 -28.68 6.40 24.77
CA LEU A 280 -29.97 6.63 24.16
C LEU A 280 -31.03 6.90 25.27
N ASP A 281 -32.16 7.48 24.88
CA ASP A 281 -33.30 7.59 25.75
C ASP A 281 -33.74 6.17 26.18
N ASN A 282 -34.27 6.01 27.37
CA ASN A 282 -34.71 4.74 27.99
C ASN A 282 -33.60 3.86 28.59
N GLY A 283 -32.43 4.37 28.92
CA GLY A 283 -31.37 3.63 29.59
C GLY A 283 -30.66 2.58 28.73
N LEU A 284 -30.72 2.75 27.40
CA LEU A 284 -30.00 1.93 26.45
C LEU A 284 -28.71 2.64 26.02
N ASP A 285 -27.65 1.90 25.89
CA ASP A 285 -26.38 2.35 25.37
C ASP A 285 -26.14 1.78 23.96
N TYR A 286 -25.65 2.63 23.08
CA TYR A 286 -25.29 2.27 21.71
C TYR A 286 -23.77 2.30 21.55
N ILE A 287 -23.21 1.23 20.98
CA ILE A 287 -21.81 1.17 20.58
C ILE A 287 -21.74 0.73 19.13
N LYS A 288 -20.93 1.44 18.35
CA LYS A 288 -20.61 1.12 16.96
C LYS A 288 -19.10 0.94 16.78
N ILE A 289 -18.70 -0.23 16.34
CA ILE A 289 -17.34 -0.47 15.86
C ILE A 289 -17.34 -0.15 14.36
N ARG A 290 -16.57 0.86 13.96
CA ARG A 290 -16.46 1.31 12.57
C ARG A 290 -15.44 0.49 11.79
N ASN A 291 -14.29 0.23 12.42
CA ASN A 291 -13.17 -0.49 11.81
C ASN A 291 -12.50 -1.37 12.87
N PHE A 292 -11.82 -2.42 12.41
CA PHE A 292 -10.97 -3.26 13.25
C PHE A 292 -9.50 -2.89 12.98
N GLN A 293 -8.91 -2.17 13.93
CA GLN A 293 -7.52 -1.69 13.89
C GLN A 293 -6.81 -2.07 15.19
N ASP A 294 -5.51 -1.80 15.30
CA ASP A 294 -4.69 -2.21 16.43
C ASP A 294 -5.24 -1.77 17.80
N ASP A 295 -5.87 -0.59 17.85
CA ASP A 295 -6.39 0.00 19.08
C ASP A 295 -7.90 -0.24 19.32
N THR A 296 -8.60 -0.94 18.43
CA THR A 296 -10.06 -1.12 18.52
C THR A 296 -10.50 -1.75 19.83
N SER A 297 -9.78 -2.77 20.33
CA SER A 297 -10.09 -3.42 21.61
C SER A 297 -9.94 -2.47 22.80
N GLN A 298 -8.90 -1.64 22.78
CA GLN A 298 -8.67 -0.64 23.82
C GLN A 298 -9.77 0.43 23.79
N CYS A 299 -10.06 1.00 22.62
CA CYS A 299 -11.11 1.99 22.43
C CYS A 299 -12.48 1.46 22.86
N LEU A 300 -12.82 0.22 22.50
CA LEU A 300 -14.07 -0.42 22.95
C LEU A 300 -14.16 -0.50 24.47
N ASN A 301 -13.08 -0.93 25.12
CA ASN A 301 -13.06 -1.00 26.60
C ASN A 301 -13.20 0.37 27.26
N GLU A 302 -12.60 1.42 26.70
CA GLU A 302 -12.73 2.79 27.19
C GLU A 302 -14.18 3.31 27.06
N HIS A 303 -14.81 3.07 25.90
CA HIS A 303 -16.21 3.42 25.67
C HIS A 303 -17.16 2.65 26.61
N LEU A 304 -16.95 1.35 26.84
CA LEU A 304 -17.74 0.55 27.79
C LEU A 304 -17.60 1.04 29.22
N LYS A 305 -16.38 1.43 29.65
CA LYS A 305 -16.16 1.99 30.98
C LYS A 305 -16.91 3.32 31.15
N ARG A 306 -16.83 4.20 30.15
CA ARG A 306 -17.50 5.51 30.17
C ARG A 306 -19.02 5.37 30.29
N LEU A 307 -19.64 4.47 29.52
CA LEU A 307 -21.08 4.21 29.55
C LEU A 307 -21.52 3.67 30.93
N LYS A 308 -20.73 2.76 31.52
CA LYS A 308 -21.00 2.21 32.87
C LYS A 308 -20.94 3.28 34.00
N THR A 309 -20.16 4.32 33.81
CA THR A 309 -20.02 5.42 34.81
C THR A 309 -21.04 6.55 34.63
N SER A 310 -21.72 6.56 33.49
CA SER A 310 -22.75 7.60 33.17
C SER A 310 -24.18 7.14 33.53
N ASN A 311 -24.34 5.87 33.86
CA ASN A 311 -25.56 5.24 34.40
C ASN A 311 -25.37 4.95 35.89
#